data_d93d25048b4afcc9e2cb901772cae13c
#
_entry.id   d93d25048b4afcc9e2cb901772cae13c
#
_cell.length_a   1.000
_cell.length_b   1.000
_cell.length_c   1.000
_cell.angle_alpha   90.00
_cell.angle_beta   90.00
_cell.angle_gamma   90.00
#
_symmetry.space_group_name_H-M   'P 1'
#
loop_
_entity.id
_entity.type
_entity.pdbx_description
1 polymer ?
#
loop_
_entity_poly.entity_id
_entity_poly.type
_entity_poly.pdbx_seq_one_letter_code
_entity_poly.pdbx_strand_id
1 'polypeptide(L)'
;MRKPEKIIPIILAAGSSPNLPFPKALAPFESQTALEIAVSNCSFLGASVVVLGSDAKRILPTVPKPSQIVINRKWPQGQLSSLLAALITFSDAAFLIYPVDHALLTRSTVMQLVRAFRSRSASQHIVMPRYKAAYGHPVIVSASVRSEFLEAQTAREVIYKIPPRIRVVNVRTSSIFEDFNTLESYEKCLRKFAARKR
;
A
#
# COMPACT_ATOMS: atom_id res chain seq x y z
N MET A 1 21.32 13.49 -16.23
CA MET A 1 20.58 12.43 -15.51
C MET A 1 19.42 13.06 -14.74
N ARG A 2 18.18 12.57 -14.88
CA ARG A 2 17.07 13.07 -14.04
C ARG A 2 17.34 12.71 -12.58
N LYS A 3 17.13 13.68 -11.66
CA LYS A 3 17.16 13.42 -10.22
C LYS A 3 16.16 12.28 -9.90
N PRO A 4 16.53 11.26 -9.12
CA PRO A 4 15.63 10.16 -8.82
C PRO A 4 14.37 10.70 -8.12
N GLU A 5 13.21 10.36 -8.65
CA GLU A 5 11.91 10.74 -8.12
C GLU A 5 11.74 10.18 -6.70
N LYS A 6 11.43 11.04 -5.72
CA LYS A 6 11.14 10.62 -4.35
C LYS A 6 9.88 9.74 -4.36
N ILE A 7 9.88 8.67 -3.58
CA ILE A 7 8.71 7.77 -3.44
C ILE A 7 8.16 7.93 -2.02
N ILE A 8 6.89 8.31 -1.91
CA ILE A 8 6.19 8.45 -0.63
C ILE A 8 5.30 7.23 -0.43
N PRO A 9 5.52 6.42 0.62
CA PRO A 9 4.60 5.33 0.96
C PRO A 9 3.27 5.87 1.48
N ILE A 10 2.17 5.40 0.91
CA ILE A 10 0.81 5.68 1.37
C ILE A 10 0.22 4.38 1.93
N ILE A 11 0.05 4.32 3.25
CA ILE A 11 -0.56 3.18 3.93
C ILE A 11 -2.05 3.45 4.07
N LEU A 12 -2.86 2.66 3.37
CA LEU A 12 -4.31 2.81 3.37
C LEU A 12 -4.92 1.99 4.51
N ALA A 13 -5.33 2.66 5.58
CA ALA A 13 -5.88 2.07 6.81
C ALA A 13 -7.24 2.71 7.20
N ALA A 14 -7.97 3.26 6.22
CA ALA A 14 -9.19 4.04 6.46
C ALA A 14 -10.49 3.20 6.44
N GLY A 15 -10.47 2.01 5.83
CA GLY A 15 -11.66 1.17 5.67
C GLY A 15 -12.16 0.57 6.98
N SER A 16 -13.47 0.28 7.05
CA SER A 16 -14.08 -0.47 8.14
C SER A 16 -13.71 -1.96 8.08
N SER A 17 -13.89 -2.64 9.21
CA SER A 17 -13.57 -4.07 9.35
C SER A 17 -14.77 -4.84 9.97
N PRO A 18 -15.95 -4.85 9.32
CA PRO A 18 -17.18 -5.38 9.95
C PRO A 18 -17.11 -6.88 10.24
N ASN A 19 -16.28 -7.64 9.53
CA ASN A 19 -16.12 -9.08 9.68
C ASN A 19 -14.92 -9.47 10.55
N LEU A 20 -14.35 -8.53 11.28
CA LEU A 20 -13.21 -8.74 12.18
C LEU A 20 -13.51 -8.13 13.56
N PRO A 21 -13.05 -8.73 14.67
CA PRO A 21 -13.27 -8.18 16.02
C PRO A 21 -12.39 -6.95 16.32
N PHE A 22 -11.57 -6.53 15.37
CA PHE A 22 -10.65 -5.39 15.48
C PHE A 22 -10.50 -4.68 14.14
N PRO A 23 -10.09 -3.40 14.13
CA PRO A 23 -9.66 -2.72 12.91
C PRO A 23 -8.49 -3.45 12.25
N LYS A 24 -8.49 -3.61 10.92
CA LYS A 24 -7.41 -4.29 10.19
C LYS A 24 -6.02 -3.75 10.54
N ALA A 25 -5.90 -2.44 10.71
CA ALA A 25 -4.63 -1.79 11.08
C ALA A 25 -4.07 -2.29 12.42
N LEU A 26 -4.95 -2.65 13.36
CA LEU A 26 -4.61 -3.15 14.70
C LEU A 26 -4.54 -4.68 14.77
N ALA A 27 -4.78 -5.38 13.66
CA ALA A 27 -4.71 -6.84 13.61
C ALA A 27 -3.32 -7.32 14.09
N PRO A 28 -3.24 -8.16 15.15
CA PRO A 28 -1.97 -8.62 15.69
C PRO A 28 -1.34 -9.70 14.82
N PHE A 29 -0.05 -9.53 14.53
CA PHE A 29 0.82 -10.50 13.88
C PHE A 29 2.05 -10.69 14.80
N GLU A 30 1.98 -11.65 15.72
CA GLU A 30 2.96 -11.84 16.82
C GLU A 30 3.11 -10.55 17.66
N SER A 31 4.29 -9.96 17.70
CA SER A 31 4.60 -8.72 18.47
C SER A 31 4.28 -7.43 17.73
N GLN A 32 3.77 -7.48 16.51
CA GLN A 32 3.49 -6.31 15.68
C GLN A 32 2.04 -6.28 15.22
N THR A 33 1.51 -5.10 14.96
CA THR A 33 0.25 -4.92 14.24
C THR A 33 0.47 -4.90 12.72
N ALA A 34 -0.59 -5.13 11.95
CA ALA A 34 -0.53 -5.01 10.48
C ALA A 34 -0.05 -3.62 10.03
N LEU A 35 -0.41 -2.56 10.76
CA LEU A 35 0.05 -1.19 10.50
C LEU A 35 1.56 -1.05 10.73
N GLU A 36 2.08 -1.56 11.85
CA GLU A 36 3.50 -1.53 12.15
C GLU A 36 4.33 -2.28 11.10
N ILE A 37 3.85 -3.44 10.64
CA ILE A 37 4.47 -4.21 9.56
C ILE A 37 4.52 -3.37 8.28
N ALA A 38 3.40 -2.76 7.87
CA ALA A 38 3.32 -1.97 6.64
C ALA A 38 4.27 -0.76 6.67
N VAL A 39 4.30 -0.02 7.78
CA VAL A 39 5.20 1.13 7.96
C VAL A 39 6.66 0.68 7.99
N SER A 40 6.98 -0.38 8.73
CA SER A 40 8.34 -0.95 8.82
C SER A 40 8.87 -1.40 7.47
N ASN A 41 8.04 -2.07 6.65
CA ASN A 41 8.41 -2.50 5.31
C ASN A 41 8.80 -1.34 4.38
N CYS A 42 8.27 -0.15 4.63
CA CYS A 42 8.51 1.06 3.84
C CYS A 42 9.52 2.03 4.47
N SER A 43 10.01 1.79 5.68
CA SER A 43 10.82 2.74 6.48
C SER A 43 12.08 3.26 5.79
N PHE A 44 12.68 2.49 4.88
CA PHE A 44 13.86 2.89 4.10
C PHE A 44 13.55 3.99 3.04
N LEU A 45 12.29 4.28 2.78
CA LEU A 45 11.84 5.38 1.91
C LEU A 45 11.61 6.69 2.68
N GLY A 46 11.71 6.67 4.01
CA GLY A 46 11.42 7.78 4.90
C GLY A 46 10.04 7.67 5.54
N ALA A 47 9.47 8.80 5.97
CA ALA A 47 8.16 8.84 6.60
C ALA A 47 7.04 8.40 5.63
N SER A 48 6.14 7.55 6.12
CA SER A 48 4.93 7.14 5.41
C SER A 48 3.79 8.13 5.65
N VAL A 49 2.88 8.24 4.69
CA VAL A 49 1.56 8.85 4.88
C VAL A 49 0.59 7.74 5.27
N VAL A 50 0.05 7.80 6.48
CA VAL A 50 -0.94 6.84 6.99
C VAL A 50 -2.32 7.46 6.91
N VAL A 51 -3.20 6.84 6.12
CA VAL A 51 -4.57 7.33 5.94
C VAL A 51 -5.51 6.55 6.85
N LEU A 52 -6.17 7.25 7.76
CA LEU A 52 -7.14 6.72 8.72
C LEU A 52 -8.56 7.17 8.37
N GLY A 53 -9.56 6.41 8.78
CA GLY A 53 -10.97 6.69 8.49
C GLY A 53 -11.91 6.16 9.57
N SER A 54 -12.56 5.02 9.34
CA SER A 54 -13.58 4.41 10.20
C SER A 54 -13.18 4.36 11.68
N ASP A 55 -12.02 3.77 11.97
CA ASP A 55 -11.53 3.55 13.33
C ASP A 55 -10.39 4.51 13.72
N ALA A 56 -10.37 5.71 13.13
CA ALA A 56 -9.26 6.65 13.30
C ALA A 56 -8.91 6.91 14.78
N LYS A 57 -9.90 7.09 15.66
CA LYS A 57 -9.68 7.33 17.10
C LYS A 57 -8.92 6.20 17.79
N ARG A 58 -9.18 4.95 17.41
CA ARG A 58 -8.53 3.76 17.98
C ARG A 58 -7.14 3.54 17.42
N ILE A 59 -6.93 3.84 16.11
CA ILE A 59 -5.68 3.58 15.41
C ILE A 59 -4.66 4.70 15.65
N LEU A 60 -5.12 5.96 15.74
CA LEU A 60 -4.26 7.14 15.85
C LEU A 60 -3.14 7.04 16.91
N PRO A 61 -3.41 6.56 18.14
CA PRO A 61 -2.36 6.45 19.17
C PRO A 61 -1.27 5.42 18.86
N THR A 62 -1.54 4.47 17.94
CA THR A 62 -0.65 3.35 17.62
C THR A 62 0.17 3.58 16.35
N VAL A 63 -0.04 4.71 15.64
CA VAL A 63 0.67 4.99 14.39
C VAL A 63 2.16 5.14 14.64
N PRO A 64 3.02 4.31 14.00
CA PRO A 64 4.47 4.38 14.20
C PRO A 64 5.05 5.73 13.74
N LYS A 65 5.99 6.27 14.51
CA LYS A 65 6.75 7.47 14.14
C LYS A 65 8.02 7.09 13.35
N PRO A 66 8.48 7.92 12.39
CA PRO A 66 7.81 9.13 11.92
C PRO A 66 6.80 8.79 10.82
N SER A 67 5.54 9.15 11.00
CA SER A 67 4.50 9.03 9.97
C SER A 67 3.68 10.32 9.91
N GLN A 68 3.31 10.75 8.70
CA GLN A 68 2.32 11.79 8.49
C GLN A 68 0.93 11.14 8.54
N ILE A 69 0.01 11.71 9.31
CA ILE A 69 -1.34 11.16 9.47
C ILE A 69 -2.33 12.01 8.68
N VAL A 70 -3.18 11.33 7.92
CA VAL A 70 -4.28 11.93 7.16
C VAL A 70 -5.59 11.29 7.60
N ILE A 71 -6.56 12.10 8.01
CA ILE A 71 -7.90 11.62 8.36
C ILE A 71 -8.82 11.78 7.15
N ASN A 72 -9.24 10.68 6.55
CA ASN A 72 -10.23 10.68 5.47
C ASN A 72 -11.64 10.54 6.04
N ARG A 73 -12.39 11.63 6.10
CA ARG A 73 -13.83 11.59 6.52
C ARG A 73 -14.74 11.01 5.44
N LYS A 74 -14.27 10.93 4.19
CA LYS A 74 -14.99 10.37 3.04
C LYS A 74 -14.66 8.90 2.81
N TRP A 75 -14.11 8.20 3.79
CA TRP A 75 -13.72 6.78 3.67
C TRP A 75 -14.87 5.85 3.18
N PRO A 76 -16.17 6.09 3.44
CA PRO A 76 -17.24 5.25 2.90
C PRO A 76 -17.35 5.28 1.37
N GLN A 77 -16.76 6.29 0.71
CA GLN A 77 -16.70 6.41 -0.75
C GLN A 77 -15.65 5.46 -1.38
N GLY A 78 -15.00 4.60 -0.60
CA GLY A 78 -14.09 3.59 -1.08
C GLY A 78 -12.60 3.97 -1.04
N GLN A 79 -11.76 3.05 -1.52
CA GLN A 79 -10.31 3.14 -1.40
C GLN A 79 -9.72 4.36 -2.13
N LEU A 80 -10.28 4.74 -3.27
CA LEU A 80 -9.80 5.91 -4.03
C LEU A 80 -9.93 7.18 -3.20
N SER A 81 -11.01 7.39 -2.44
CA SER A 81 -11.17 8.57 -1.59
C SER A 81 -10.04 8.70 -0.56
N SER A 82 -9.55 7.56 -0.05
CA SER A 82 -8.44 7.52 0.90
C SER A 82 -7.11 7.83 0.21
N LEU A 83 -6.90 7.32 -1.00
CA LEU A 83 -5.73 7.66 -1.80
C LEU A 83 -5.69 9.16 -2.12
N LEU A 84 -6.81 9.74 -2.56
CA LEU A 84 -6.93 11.17 -2.86
C LEU A 84 -6.66 12.04 -1.63
N ALA A 85 -7.15 11.66 -0.46
CA ALA A 85 -6.87 12.36 0.79
C ALA A 85 -5.36 12.40 1.12
N ALA A 86 -4.61 11.34 0.79
CA ALA A 86 -3.15 11.35 0.92
C ALA A 86 -2.47 12.22 -0.14
N LEU A 87 -2.93 12.11 -1.38
CA LEU A 87 -2.29 12.81 -2.50
C LEU A 87 -2.29 14.34 -2.34
N ILE A 88 -3.24 14.94 -1.64
CA ILE A 88 -3.25 16.39 -1.40
C ILE A 88 -2.13 16.87 -0.45
N THR A 89 -1.44 15.97 0.25
CA THR A 89 -0.38 16.33 1.23
C THR A 89 1.00 16.52 0.62
N PHE A 90 1.18 16.19 -0.65
CA PHE A 90 2.43 16.39 -1.41
C PHE A 90 2.13 16.56 -2.91
N SER A 91 3.06 17.11 -3.69
CA SER A 91 2.87 17.37 -5.13
C SER A 91 3.82 16.55 -6.02
N ASP A 92 5.11 16.71 -5.88
CA ASP A 92 6.12 16.33 -6.88
C ASP A 92 6.86 15.04 -6.52
N ALA A 93 6.12 14.05 -6.02
CA ALA A 93 6.67 12.75 -5.65
C ALA A 93 5.86 11.60 -6.24
N ALA A 94 6.55 10.54 -6.61
CA ALA A 94 5.92 9.25 -6.81
C ALA A 94 5.33 8.74 -5.50
N PHE A 95 4.38 7.83 -5.57
CA PHE A 95 3.76 7.26 -4.39
C PHE A 95 3.62 5.76 -4.50
N LEU A 96 3.74 5.09 -3.36
CA LEU A 96 3.58 3.66 -3.21
C LEU A 96 2.27 3.39 -2.48
N ILE A 97 1.33 2.71 -3.13
CA ILE A 97 0.02 2.36 -2.58
C ILE A 97 0.14 1.03 -1.84
N TYR A 98 -0.03 1.06 -0.51
CA TYR A 98 0.06 -0.12 0.34
C TYR A 98 -1.22 -0.26 1.18
N PRO A 99 -2.14 -1.18 0.84
CA PRO A 99 -3.28 -1.49 1.70
C PRO A 99 -2.82 -2.20 2.97
N VAL A 100 -3.32 -1.79 4.13
CA VAL A 100 -2.86 -2.27 5.45
C VAL A 100 -3.14 -3.76 5.70
N ASP A 101 -4.13 -4.32 5.01
CA ASP A 101 -4.52 -5.73 5.10
C ASP A 101 -3.59 -6.70 4.35
N HIS A 102 -2.56 -6.21 3.67
CA HIS A 102 -1.51 -7.02 3.08
C HIS A 102 -0.32 -7.24 4.04
N ALA A 103 -0.58 -7.71 5.26
CA ALA A 103 0.45 -7.92 6.29
C ALA A 103 1.51 -8.97 5.93
N LEU A 104 1.25 -9.79 4.94
CA LEU A 104 2.21 -10.78 4.42
C LEU A 104 3.22 -10.20 3.42
N LEU A 105 3.13 -8.94 3.02
CA LEU A 105 4.17 -8.28 2.23
C LEU A 105 5.46 -8.15 3.04
N THR A 106 6.58 -8.19 2.35
CA THR A 106 7.91 -8.07 2.97
C THR A 106 8.64 -6.82 2.47
N ARG A 107 9.55 -6.31 3.30
CA ARG A 107 10.49 -5.25 2.90
C ARG A 107 11.24 -5.61 1.61
N SER A 108 11.63 -6.87 1.43
CA SER A 108 12.31 -7.34 0.22
C SER A 108 11.45 -7.13 -1.04
N THR A 109 10.16 -7.45 -0.98
CA THR A 109 9.21 -7.20 -2.09
C THR A 109 9.12 -5.71 -2.41
N VAL A 110 8.96 -4.85 -1.38
CA VAL A 110 8.92 -3.39 -1.59
C VAL A 110 10.22 -2.89 -2.23
N MET A 111 11.37 -3.35 -1.76
CA MET A 111 12.68 -2.98 -2.31
C MET A 111 12.85 -3.39 -3.78
N GLN A 112 12.35 -4.58 -4.18
CA GLN A 112 12.37 -5.02 -5.58
C GLN A 112 11.57 -4.07 -6.48
N LEU A 113 10.38 -3.66 -6.05
CA LEU A 113 9.56 -2.71 -6.79
C LEU A 113 10.21 -1.33 -6.88
N VAL A 114 10.81 -0.84 -5.79
CA VAL A 114 11.52 0.44 -5.76
C VAL A 114 12.73 0.43 -6.71
N ARG A 115 13.49 -0.65 -6.75
CA ARG A 115 14.61 -0.81 -7.71
C ARG A 115 14.10 -0.80 -9.14
N ALA A 116 13.03 -1.54 -9.43
CA ALA A 116 12.39 -1.53 -10.74
C ALA A 116 11.86 -0.13 -11.11
N PHE A 117 11.24 0.59 -10.18
CA PHE A 117 10.77 1.95 -10.41
C PHE A 117 11.92 2.92 -10.76
N ARG A 118 13.04 2.82 -10.06
CA ARG A 118 14.23 3.65 -10.30
C ARG A 118 14.91 3.38 -11.64
N SER A 119 14.82 2.14 -12.15
CA SER A 119 15.43 1.72 -13.44
C SER A 119 14.41 1.58 -14.57
N ARG A 120 13.20 2.14 -14.43
CA ARG A 120 12.16 2.11 -15.45
C ARG A 120 12.50 3.00 -16.65
N SER A 121 11.95 2.67 -17.83
CA SER A 121 12.00 3.56 -18.98
C SER A 121 11.13 4.82 -18.78
N ALA A 122 11.36 5.83 -19.58
CA ALA A 122 10.60 7.10 -19.50
C ALA A 122 9.09 6.92 -19.78
N SER A 123 8.72 5.91 -20.56
CA SER A 123 7.31 5.59 -20.87
C SER A 123 6.60 4.79 -19.78
N GLN A 124 7.35 4.23 -18.82
CA GLN A 124 6.80 3.45 -17.71
C GLN A 124 6.53 4.35 -16.52
N HIS A 125 5.29 4.44 -16.08
CA HIS A 125 4.84 5.32 -15.01
C HIS A 125 4.33 4.56 -13.79
N ILE A 126 4.05 3.27 -13.94
CA ILE A 126 3.48 2.41 -12.90
C ILE A 126 4.35 1.17 -12.77
N VAL A 127 4.63 0.75 -11.54
CA VAL A 127 5.33 -0.49 -11.24
C VAL A 127 4.47 -1.33 -10.32
N MET A 128 4.23 -2.59 -10.71
CA MET A 128 3.41 -3.50 -9.93
C MET A 128 3.98 -4.92 -9.91
N PRO A 129 3.78 -5.67 -8.81
CA PRO A 129 4.25 -7.04 -8.72
C PRO A 129 3.30 -7.99 -9.43
N ARG A 130 3.87 -9.09 -9.94
CA ARG A 130 3.13 -10.23 -10.47
C ARG A 130 3.70 -11.53 -9.91
N TYR A 131 2.83 -12.40 -9.42
CA TYR A 131 3.16 -13.77 -9.08
C TYR A 131 2.31 -14.71 -9.92
N LYS A 132 2.96 -15.63 -10.67
CA LYS A 132 2.29 -16.41 -11.72
C LYS A 132 1.54 -15.47 -12.69
N ALA A 133 0.23 -15.63 -12.84
CA ALA A 133 -0.60 -14.81 -13.73
C ALA A 133 -1.29 -13.62 -13.01
N ALA A 134 -1.19 -13.52 -11.67
CA ALA A 134 -1.93 -12.54 -10.87
C ALA A 134 -1.06 -11.33 -10.48
N TYR A 135 -1.65 -10.13 -10.60
CA TYR A 135 -1.07 -8.88 -10.13
C TYR A 135 -1.51 -8.59 -8.69
N GLY A 136 -0.75 -7.77 -7.98
CA GLY A 136 -1.07 -7.46 -6.58
C GLY A 136 -0.47 -6.15 -6.08
N HIS A 137 -0.34 -6.04 -4.78
CA HIS A 137 0.20 -4.90 -4.05
C HIS A 137 1.63 -5.17 -3.54
N PRO A 138 2.36 -4.09 -3.18
CA PRO A 138 2.05 -2.67 -3.38
C PRO A 138 2.25 -2.24 -4.84
N VAL A 139 1.68 -1.09 -5.21
CA VAL A 139 1.85 -0.49 -6.53
C VAL A 139 2.57 0.85 -6.39
N ILE A 140 3.58 1.11 -7.23
CA ILE A 140 4.26 2.40 -7.27
C ILE A 140 3.81 3.16 -8.51
N VAL A 141 3.43 4.43 -8.31
CA VAL A 141 2.93 5.32 -9.36
C VAL A 141 3.77 6.59 -9.41
N SER A 142 4.18 7.00 -10.61
CA SER A 142 4.90 8.26 -10.84
C SER A 142 4.00 9.48 -10.59
N ALA A 143 4.59 10.59 -10.15
CA ALA A 143 3.90 11.87 -9.97
C ALA A 143 3.16 12.32 -11.25
N SER A 144 3.70 12.00 -12.42
CA SER A 144 3.12 12.39 -13.72
C SER A 144 1.72 11.80 -14.00
N VAL A 145 1.33 10.74 -13.29
CA VAL A 145 0.01 10.07 -13.45
C VAL A 145 -0.97 10.51 -12.37
N ARG A 146 -0.53 11.32 -11.42
CA ARG A 146 -1.31 11.71 -10.24
C ARG A 146 -2.65 12.38 -10.58
N SER A 147 -2.67 13.32 -11.54
CA SER A 147 -3.88 14.05 -11.93
C SER A 147 -4.98 13.13 -12.45
N GLU A 148 -4.64 12.02 -13.07
CA GLU A 148 -5.62 11.05 -13.57
C GLU A 148 -6.45 10.42 -12.46
N PHE A 149 -5.89 10.31 -11.23
CA PHE A 149 -6.66 9.80 -10.08
C PHE A 149 -7.73 10.77 -9.60
N LEU A 150 -7.58 12.08 -9.86
CA LEU A 150 -8.58 13.09 -9.47
C LEU A 150 -9.86 12.99 -10.31
N GLU A 151 -9.76 12.45 -11.52
CA GLU A 151 -10.86 12.33 -12.49
C GLU A 151 -11.45 10.91 -12.53
N ALA A 152 -10.80 9.94 -11.88
CA ALA A 152 -11.19 8.54 -11.91
C ALA A 152 -12.25 8.18 -10.88
N GLN A 153 -12.98 7.09 -11.14
CA GLN A 153 -13.92 6.49 -10.19
C GLN A 153 -13.23 5.46 -9.29
N THR A 154 -12.21 4.78 -9.82
CA THR A 154 -11.41 3.80 -9.08
C THR A 154 -9.92 3.94 -9.39
N ALA A 155 -9.06 3.59 -8.43
CA ALA A 155 -7.62 3.54 -8.69
C ALA A 155 -7.26 2.52 -9.79
N ARG A 156 -8.06 1.46 -9.94
CA ARG A 156 -7.89 0.42 -10.95
C ARG A 156 -8.01 0.96 -12.36
N GLU A 157 -8.95 1.88 -12.61
CA GLU A 157 -9.11 2.54 -13.93
C GLU A 157 -7.81 3.21 -14.34
N VAL A 158 -7.21 4.01 -13.49
CA VAL A 158 -5.96 4.71 -13.79
C VAL A 158 -4.81 3.74 -14.02
N ILE A 159 -4.67 2.75 -13.13
CA ILE A 159 -3.56 1.79 -13.18
C ILE A 159 -3.57 1.01 -14.50
N TYR A 160 -4.73 0.53 -14.95
CA TYR A 160 -4.85 -0.33 -16.13
C TYR A 160 -5.24 0.40 -17.42
N LYS A 161 -5.44 1.73 -17.38
CA LYS A 161 -5.87 2.55 -18.53
C LYS A 161 -4.96 2.39 -19.76
N ILE A 162 -3.66 2.32 -19.55
CA ILE A 162 -2.65 2.22 -20.60
C ILE A 162 -1.63 1.14 -20.22
N PRO A 163 -1.82 -0.12 -20.63
CA PRO A 163 -0.95 -1.23 -20.24
C PRO A 163 0.55 -1.03 -20.52
N PRO A 164 1.00 -0.41 -21.62
CA PRO A 164 2.42 -0.15 -21.86
C PRO A 164 3.11 0.75 -20.81
N ARG A 165 2.34 1.52 -20.01
CA ARG A 165 2.88 2.32 -18.89
C ARG A 165 3.28 1.48 -17.68
N ILE A 166 2.88 0.21 -17.66
CA ILE A 166 3.09 -0.65 -16.51
C ILE A 166 4.40 -1.42 -16.68
N ARG A 167 5.32 -1.25 -15.73
CA ARG A 167 6.43 -2.16 -15.53
C ARG A 167 6.05 -3.25 -14.57
N VAL A 168 5.98 -4.47 -15.05
CA VAL A 168 5.67 -5.67 -14.24
C VAL A 168 6.94 -6.22 -13.62
N VAL A 169 6.89 -6.52 -12.31
CA VAL A 169 7.97 -7.16 -11.56
C VAL A 169 7.52 -8.55 -11.14
N ASN A 170 8.13 -9.58 -11.70
CA ASN A 170 7.85 -10.96 -11.30
C ASN A 170 8.46 -11.22 -9.91
N VAL A 171 7.61 -11.53 -8.94
CA VAL A 171 8.01 -11.88 -7.57
C VAL A 171 7.81 -13.38 -7.32
N ARG A 172 8.48 -13.92 -6.29
CA ARG A 172 8.43 -15.37 -5.96
C ARG A 172 7.47 -15.68 -4.81
N THR A 173 6.51 -14.80 -4.53
CA THR A 173 5.59 -14.94 -3.39
C THR A 173 4.19 -14.53 -3.75
N SER A 174 3.19 -15.27 -3.25
CA SER A 174 1.77 -14.95 -3.35
C SER A 174 1.34 -13.82 -2.41
N SER A 175 2.20 -13.39 -1.49
CA SER A 175 1.87 -12.36 -0.48
C SER A 175 1.39 -11.03 -1.07
N ILE A 176 1.64 -10.81 -2.35
CA ILE A 176 1.23 -9.59 -3.08
C ILE A 176 -0.29 -9.45 -3.27
N PHE A 177 -1.04 -10.54 -3.15
CA PHE A 177 -2.51 -10.55 -3.24
C PHE A 177 -3.19 -11.24 -2.05
N GLU A 178 -2.43 -11.56 -1.01
CA GLU A 178 -2.98 -12.15 0.21
C GLU A 178 -3.35 -11.04 1.19
N ASP A 179 -4.63 -10.73 1.22
CA ASP A 179 -5.26 -9.81 2.16
C ASP A 179 -6.10 -10.57 3.19
N PHE A 180 -6.57 -9.89 4.23
CA PHE A 180 -7.49 -10.44 5.21
C PHE A 180 -8.69 -9.50 5.43
N ASN A 181 -9.89 -10.04 5.15
CA ASN A 181 -11.16 -9.33 5.25
C ASN A 181 -12.13 -10.02 6.20
N THR A 182 -11.86 -11.27 6.57
CA THR A 182 -12.64 -12.12 7.48
C THR A 182 -11.72 -12.77 8.51
N LEU A 183 -12.27 -13.29 9.60
CA LEU A 183 -11.51 -14.01 10.61
C LEU A 183 -10.77 -15.23 10.00
N GLU A 184 -11.43 -15.96 9.12
CA GLU A 184 -10.81 -17.11 8.43
C GLU A 184 -9.59 -16.69 7.59
N SER A 185 -9.71 -15.66 6.77
CA SER A 185 -8.60 -15.15 5.96
C SER A 185 -7.47 -14.58 6.83
N TYR A 186 -7.80 -13.95 7.96
CA TYR A 186 -6.83 -13.48 8.93
C TYR A 186 -6.04 -14.64 9.57
N GLU A 187 -6.73 -15.69 10.05
CA GLU A 187 -6.07 -16.88 10.61
C GLU A 187 -5.16 -17.57 9.60
N LYS A 188 -5.58 -17.64 8.33
CA LYS A 188 -4.72 -18.12 7.24
C LYS A 188 -3.47 -17.27 7.08
N CYS A 189 -3.60 -15.95 7.15
CA CYS A 189 -2.46 -15.04 7.12
C CYS A 189 -1.54 -15.24 8.34
N LEU A 190 -2.08 -15.43 9.55
CA LEU A 190 -1.28 -15.70 10.75
C LEU A 190 -0.44 -16.98 10.60
N ARG A 191 -1.04 -18.07 10.14
CA ARG A 191 -0.30 -19.34 9.91
C ARG A 191 0.85 -19.16 8.92
N LYS A 192 0.63 -18.42 7.84
CA LYS A 192 1.68 -18.12 6.86
C LYS A 192 2.74 -17.17 7.40
N PHE A 193 2.37 -16.21 8.23
CA PHE A 193 3.30 -15.28 8.84
C PHE A 193 4.26 -16.00 9.79
N ALA A 194 3.74 -16.86 10.66
CA ALA A 194 4.54 -17.69 11.58
C ALA A 194 5.49 -18.66 10.83
N ALA A 195 5.06 -19.22 9.69
CA ALA A 195 5.88 -20.15 8.91
C ALA A 195 7.10 -19.51 8.23
N ARG A 196 7.18 -18.16 8.13
CA ARG A 196 8.32 -17.45 7.50
C ARG A 196 9.59 -17.44 8.33
N LYS A 197 9.47 -17.69 9.63
CA LYS A 197 10.60 -17.65 10.56
C LYS A 197 11.28 -19.01 10.75
N ARG A 198 10.71 -20.05 10.16
CA ARG A 198 11.28 -21.40 10.15
C ARG A 198 12.03 -21.64 8.82
#